data_0475f63efcefb3d919f723d64cab8950
#
_entry.id   0475f63efcefb3d919f723d64cab8950
#
_cell.length_a   1.000
_cell.length_b   1.000
_cell.length_c   1.000
_cell.angle_alpha   90.00
_cell.angle_beta   90.00
_cell.angle_gamma   90.00
#
_symmetry.space_group_name_H-M   'P 1'
#
loop_
_entity.id
_entity.type
_entity.pdbx_description
1 polymer ?
#
loop_
_entity_poly.entity_id
_entity_poly.type
_entity_poly.pdbx_seq_one_letter_code
_entity_poly.pdbx_strand_id
1 'polypeptide(L)'
;MKNRKALALIAILALVAVACGGADEVVDEVEVETTEAPATTEAPATTVAPSADPLVLASLMPLSGDLASLGPGIALGAALAVEQINAAGGINGQPVVLIEGDSGCDGAVALTSLNDVIAQGAQGVMGAACSGTSLAILDTAIAAEVVMVSPSNTSPQFTKIDKKGFYARTAPSDLLQGDVLASLLVEDGVQTVSIISRADSYGRGLAEATAAAFEAAGGTVKTIVYHATDATEFSSEVTAVGKGGAEAIVGILFPETGCGVLQPAFEQGLLDTPWYMTDGVKDAGLASLCGLGTALDGFKGTAPGSAAGEAKDAFEAAYAGVSADGSPTFIFAPQAYDAVMLMAISAAANGVTGPEIASG
;
A
#
# COMPACT_ATOMS: atom_id res chain seq x y z
N MET A 1 59.71 -9.68 8.27
CA MET A 1 60.46 -9.94 7.02
C MET A 1 59.46 -9.76 5.88
N LYS A 2 59.55 -8.67 5.19
CA LYS A 2 59.98 -8.50 3.78
C LYS A 2 59.05 -9.22 2.81
N ASN A 3 58.46 -8.68 1.75
CA ASN A 3 58.65 -7.50 0.89
C ASN A 3 57.41 -7.47 -0.05
N ARG A 4 56.82 -6.33 -0.34
CA ARG A 4 57.07 -5.34 -1.40
C ARG A 4 56.67 -5.75 -2.82
N LYS A 5 55.85 -4.96 -3.43
CA LYS A 5 55.90 -4.11 -4.64
C LYS A 5 54.91 -4.63 -5.73
N ALA A 6 54.37 -3.91 -6.67
CA ALA A 6 54.26 -2.49 -6.95
C ALA A 6 53.34 -2.31 -8.19
N LEU A 7 52.79 -1.14 -8.30
CA LEU A 7 52.28 -0.37 -9.44
C LEU A 7 52.60 -0.87 -10.87
N ALA A 8 51.63 -0.69 -11.81
CA ALA A 8 51.89 -0.04 -13.09
C ALA A 8 50.60 0.55 -13.72
N LEU A 9 50.56 1.86 -13.81
CA LEU A 9 49.80 2.68 -14.76
C LEU A 9 50.42 2.51 -16.16
N ILE A 10 49.62 2.42 -17.24
CA ILE A 10 50.01 2.90 -18.57
C ILE A 10 48.77 3.50 -19.28
N ALA A 11 48.83 4.79 -19.51
CA ALA A 11 48.08 5.54 -20.50
C ALA A 11 48.82 5.52 -21.81
N ILE A 12 48.16 5.28 -22.93
CA ILE A 12 48.72 5.59 -24.26
C ILE A 12 47.67 6.31 -25.09
N LEU A 13 47.98 7.57 -25.36
CA LEU A 13 47.43 8.47 -26.35
C LEU A 13 48.24 8.29 -27.64
N ALA A 14 47.64 8.13 -28.81
CA ALA A 14 48.35 8.32 -30.07
C ALA A 14 47.41 8.91 -31.13
N LEU A 15 47.65 10.17 -31.43
CA LEU A 15 47.29 10.87 -32.67
C LEU A 15 48.23 10.39 -33.79
N VAL A 16 47.69 10.22 -35.01
CA VAL A 16 48.46 10.42 -36.25
C VAL A 16 47.59 11.10 -37.29
N ALA A 17 48.08 12.21 -37.78
CA ALA A 17 47.56 12.97 -38.89
C ALA A 17 48.47 12.81 -40.14
N VAL A 18 47.88 13.03 -41.33
CA VAL A 18 48.45 13.60 -42.57
C VAL A 18 49.28 12.68 -43.49
N ALA A 19 48.91 12.50 -44.75
CA ALA A 19 49.40 13.31 -45.88
C ALA A 19 48.88 12.88 -47.25
N CYS A 20 48.46 13.83 -48.00
CA CYS A 20 48.43 14.15 -49.41
C CYS A 20 48.94 13.19 -50.50
N GLY A 21 48.25 13.17 -51.63
CA GLY A 21 48.76 12.81 -52.96
C GLY A 21 47.62 12.68 -53.97
N GLY A 22 47.51 13.64 -54.88
CA GLY A 22 46.41 13.85 -55.82
C GLY A 22 46.50 12.99 -57.11
N ALA A 23 45.43 13.04 -57.87
CA ALA A 23 45.33 13.09 -59.33
C ALA A 23 43.87 13.30 -59.74
N ASP A 24 43.69 14.20 -60.74
CA ASP A 24 42.44 14.66 -61.32
C ASP A 24 41.69 13.52 -62.05
N GLU A 25 40.39 13.50 -61.91
CA GLU A 25 39.45 13.15 -63.01
C GLU A 25 38.13 13.88 -62.79
N VAL A 26 37.71 14.59 -63.82
CA VAL A 26 36.50 15.38 -64.01
C VAL A 26 35.37 14.40 -64.29
N VAL A 27 34.31 14.39 -63.47
CA VAL A 27 33.02 13.84 -63.87
C VAL A 27 31.89 14.71 -63.30
N ASP A 28 30.98 15.08 -64.19
CA ASP A 28 29.74 15.82 -64.16
C ASP A 28 29.04 16.06 -62.79
N GLU A 29 28.68 17.30 -62.58
CA GLU A 29 27.70 17.79 -61.60
C GLU A 29 26.34 17.18 -61.92
N VAL A 30 25.84 16.31 -61.03
CA VAL A 30 24.41 16.00 -60.89
C VAL A 30 23.93 16.78 -59.68
N GLU A 31 23.17 17.82 -59.90
CA GLU A 31 22.40 18.55 -58.91
C GLU A 31 21.41 17.58 -58.23
N VAL A 32 21.70 17.19 -57.00
CA VAL A 32 20.73 16.50 -56.13
C VAL A 32 19.96 17.58 -55.38
N GLU A 33 18.74 17.83 -55.82
CA GLU A 33 17.75 18.57 -55.05
C GLU A 33 17.57 17.88 -53.68
N THR A 34 18.07 18.51 -52.63
CA THR A 34 17.73 18.17 -51.27
C THR A 34 16.29 18.54 -50.98
N THR A 35 15.37 17.61 -51.11
CA THR A 35 14.02 17.74 -50.59
C THR A 35 14.11 17.81 -49.06
N GLU A 36 13.87 19.01 -48.49
CA GLU A 36 13.63 19.15 -47.05
C GLU A 36 12.50 18.24 -46.63
N ALA A 37 12.79 17.37 -45.64
CA ALA A 37 11.74 16.57 -44.98
C ALA A 37 10.71 17.53 -44.35
N PRO A 38 9.40 17.25 -44.46
CA PRO A 38 8.39 18.10 -43.85
C PRO A 38 8.58 18.12 -42.34
N ALA A 39 8.68 19.31 -41.75
CA ALA A 39 8.69 19.53 -40.33
C ALA A 39 7.49 18.81 -39.71
N THR A 40 7.75 17.87 -38.82
CA THR A 40 6.71 17.24 -37.97
C THR A 40 6.07 18.37 -37.17
N THR A 41 4.88 18.75 -37.54
CA THR A 41 4.04 19.62 -36.73
C THR A 41 3.67 18.83 -35.49
N GLU A 42 4.26 19.17 -34.34
CA GLU A 42 3.73 18.71 -33.06
C GLU A 42 2.25 19.05 -33.01
N ALA A 43 1.43 18.02 -32.78
CA ALA A 43 0.01 18.25 -32.54
C ALA A 43 -0.09 19.18 -31.31
N PRO A 44 -0.93 20.21 -31.34
CA PRO A 44 -1.10 21.08 -30.20
C PRO A 44 -1.54 20.23 -29.02
N ALA A 45 -0.81 20.34 -27.91
CA ALA A 45 -1.23 19.75 -26.64
C ALA A 45 -2.67 20.24 -26.38
N THR A 46 -3.61 19.32 -26.32
CA THR A 46 -5.00 19.62 -25.99
C THR A 46 -4.99 20.11 -24.54
N THR A 47 -4.96 21.41 -24.33
CA THR A 47 -5.24 22.01 -23.03
C THR A 47 -6.71 21.75 -22.74
N VAL A 48 -6.97 20.76 -21.88
CA VAL A 48 -8.29 20.55 -21.29
C VAL A 48 -8.65 21.85 -20.57
N ALA A 49 -9.78 22.47 -20.96
CA ALA A 49 -10.27 23.62 -20.23
C ALA A 49 -10.53 23.21 -18.78
N PRO A 50 -10.09 24.01 -17.78
CA PRO A 50 -10.32 23.68 -16.39
C PRO A 50 -11.80 23.40 -16.15
N SER A 51 -12.12 22.25 -15.51
CA SER A 51 -13.48 21.98 -15.05
C SER A 51 -13.89 23.08 -14.08
N ALA A 52 -15.09 23.61 -14.21
CA ALA A 52 -15.65 24.57 -13.26
C ALA A 52 -16.13 23.87 -11.97
N ASP A 53 -16.21 22.55 -11.98
CA ASP A 53 -16.72 21.76 -10.87
C ASP A 53 -15.59 21.37 -9.89
N PRO A 54 -15.84 21.36 -8.58
CA PRO A 54 -14.88 20.91 -7.59
C PRO A 54 -14.62 19.41 -7.71
N LEU A 55 -13.40 18.97 -7.37
CA LEU A 55 -13.10 17.56 -7.16
C LEU A 55 -13.75 17.11 -5.85
N VAL A 56 -14.66 16.13 -5.91
CA VAL A 56 -15.29 15.52 -4.75
C VAL A 56 -14.70 14.13 -4.54
N LEU A 57 -14.01 13.95 -3.44
CA LEU A 57 -13.45 12.67 -3.00
C LEU A 57 -14.20 12.17 -1.76
N ALA A 58 -14.19 10.86 -1.55
CA ALA A 58 -14.67 10.27 -0.30
C ALA A 58 -13.55 9.52 0.42
N SER A 59 -13.58 9.57 1.75
CA SER A 59 -12.81 8.69 2.65
C SER A 59 -13.74 7.58 3.11
N LEU A 60 -13.54 6.35 2.65
CA LEU A 60 -14.34 5.19 3.02
C LEU A 60 -13.52 4.26 3.92
N MET A 61 -13.37 4.68 5.18
CA MET A 61 -12.58 3.97 6.19
C MET A 61 -13.48 3.28 7.23
N PRO A 62 -12.99 2.25 7.94
CA PRO A 62 -13.75 1.62 9.01
C PRO A 62 -13.79 2.56 10.22
N LEU A 63 -14.95 3.18 10.44
CA LEU A 63 -15.25 3.99 11.63
C LEU A 63 -16.01 3.18 12.68
N SER A 64 -16.49 2.01 12.28
CA SER A 64 -17.11 0.98 13.12
C SER A 64 -16.57 -0.40 12.73
N GLY A 65 -16.92 -1.44 13.51
CA GLY A 65 -16.53 -2.83 13.21
C GLY A 65 -15.09 -3.17 13.59
N ASP A 66 -14.55 -4.18 12.93
CA ASP A 66 -13.34 -4.94 13.36
C ASP A 66 -12.00 -4.21 13.16
N LEU A 67 -11.99 -3.06 12.52
CA LEU A 67 -10.79 -2.22 12.32
C LEU A 67 -11.04 -0.76 12.74
N ALA A 68 -12.05 -0.54 13.58
CA ALA A 68 -12.48 0.80 13.99
C ALA A 68 -11.41 1.58 14.73
N SER A 69 -10.50 0.90 15.45
CA SER A 69 -9.39 1.55 16.14
C SER A 69 -8.35 2.15 15.19
N LEU A 70 -8.21 1.63 13.97
CA LEU A 70 -7.24 2.11 12.99
C LEU A 70 -7.84 3.10 11.97
N GLY A 71 -9.12 2.98 11.66
CA GLY A 71 -9.78 3.77 10.61
C GLY A 71 -9.59 5.28 10.73
N PRO A 72 -9.85 5.90 11.88
CA PRO A 72 -9.69 7.35 12.06
C PRO A 72 -8.28 7.87 11.81
N GLY A 73 -7.25 7.16 12.28
CA GLY A 73 -5.85 7.53 12.06
C GLY A 73 -5.46 7.48 10.58
N ILE A 74 -5.98 6.49 9.84
CA ILE A 74 -5.77 6.37 8.40
C ILE A 74 -6.50 7.52 7.67
N ALA A 75 -7.77 7.77 8.01
CA ALA A 75 -8.59 8.84 7.41
C ALA A 75 -7.96 10.24 7.61
N LEU A 76 -7.30 10.46 8.75
CA LEU A 76 -6.59 11.71 9.02
C LEU A 76 -5.49 12.00 7.99
N GLY A 77 -4.81 10.97 7.46
CA GLY A 77 -3.85 11.13 6.37
C GLY A 77 -4.48 11.70 5.09
N ALA A 78 -5.68 11.24 4.74
CA ALA A 78 -6.44 11.77 3.60
C ALA A 78 -6.92 13.21 3.85
N ALA A 79 -7.41 13.49 5.05
CA ALA A 79 -7.84 14.84 5.43
C ALA A 79 -6.68 15.85 5.35
N LEU A 80 -5.48 15.47 5.81
CA LEU A 80 -4.27 16.27 5.71
C LEU A 80 -3.90 16.57 4.24
N ALA A 81 -4.02 15.58 3.34
CA ALA A 81 -3.77 15.80 1.92
C ALA A 81 -4.73 16.84 1.34
N VAL A 82 -6.03 16.70 1.62
CA VAL A 82 -7.05 17.65 1.14
C VAL A 82 -6.82 19.06 1.71
N GLU A 83 -6.46 19.16 2.98
CA GLU A 83 -6.12 20.46 3.59
C GLU A 83 -4.96 21.13 2.86
N GLN A 84 -3.89 20.40 2.58
CA GLN A 84 -2.71 20.94 1.88
C GLN A 84 -3.01 21.31 0.43
N ILE A 85 -3.78 20.49 -0.30
CA ILE A 85 -4.22 20.80 -1.66
C ILE A 85 -5.03 22.10 -1.66
N ASN A 86 -5.97 22.26 -0.73
CA ASN A 86 -6.81 23.44 -0.64
C ASN A 86 -6.02 24.69 -0.23
N ALA A 87 -5.06 24.55 0.68
CA ALA A 87 -4.14 25.62 1.05
C ALA A 87 -3.27 26.09 -0.14
N ALA A 88 -2.96 25.18 -1.07
CA ALA A 88 -2.24 25.48 -2.32
C ALA A 88 -3.13 26.08 -3.42
N GLY A 89 -4.43 26.25 -3.19
CA GLY A 89 -5.38 26.85 -4.16
C GLY A 89 -6.33 25.85 -4.81
N GLY A 90 -6.35 24.60 -4.35
CA GLY A 90 -7.24 23.53 -4.84
C GLY A 90 -6.82 22.98 -6.20
N ILE A 91 -7.74 22.27 -6.85
CA ILE A 91 -7.55 21.73 -8.19
C ILE A 91 -8.22 22.67 -9.20
N ASN A 92 -7.44 23.18 -10.16
CA ASN A 92 -7.90 24.15 -11.17
C ASN A 92 -8.61 25.38 -10.56
N GLY A 93 -8.17 25.81 -9.35
CA GLY A 93 -8.76 26.95 -8.64
C GLY A 93 -10.05 26.64 -7.87
N GLN A 94 -10.45 25.38 -7.80
CA GLN A 94 -11.60 24.91 -7.01
C GLN A 94 -11.13 24.09 -5.81
N PRO A 95 -11.78 24.23 -4.64
CA PRO A 95 -11.44 23.43 -3.49
C PRO A 95 -11.79 21.94 -3.73
N VAL A 96 -10.95 21.05 -3.21
CA VAL A 96 -11.28 19.61 -3.11
C VAL A 96 -12.23 19.42 -1.92
N VAL A 97 -13.30 18.69 -2.13
CA VAL A 97 -14.26 18.30 -1.08
C VAL A 97 -13.95 16.85 -0.66
N LEU A 98 -13.88 16.59 0.64
CA LEU A 98 -13.74 15.24 1.18
C LEU A 98 -15.02 14.87 1.96
N ILE A 99 -15.67 13.80 1.53
CA ILE A 99 -16.86 13.22 2.17
C ILE A 99 -16.39 12.04 3.04
N GLU A 100 -16.92 11.89 4.24
CA GLU A 100 -16.67 10.71 5.08
C GLU A 100 -17.75 9.66 4.88
N GLY A 101 -17.35 8.38 4.79
CA GLY A 101 -18.20 7.20 4.83
C GLY A 101 -17.59 6.13 5.71
N ASP A 102 -18.45 5.37 6.40
CA ASP A 102 -18.04 4.23 7.19
C ASP A 102 -18.06 2.96 6.34
N SER A 103 -16.94 2.25 6.27
CA SER A 103 -16.88 0.95 5.60
C SER A 103 -17.20 -0.23 6.54
N GLY A 104 -17.13 0.00 7.86
CA GLY A 104 -17.37 -1.04 8.88
C GLY A 104 -16.44 -2.26 8.79
N CYS A 105 -15.47 -2.27 7.87
CA CYS A 105 -14.77 -3.49 7.44
C CYS A 105 -15.74 -4.61 6.98
N ASP A 106 -16.94 -4.24 6.56
CA ASP A 106 -18.03 -5.12 6.14
C ASP A 106 -18.52 -4.74 4.74
N GLY A 107 -18.76 -5.73 3.88
CA GLY A 107 -19.15 -5.49 2.48
C GLY A 107 -20.51 -4.83 2.32
N ALA A 108 -21.49 -5.12 3.19
CA ALA A 108 -22.82 -4.54 3.10
C ALA A 108 -22.87 -3.10 3.63
N VAL A 109 -22.17 -2.84 4.74
CA VAL A 109 -22.00 -1.49 5.29
C VAL A 109 -21.29 -0.61 4.28
N ALA A 110 -20.16 -1.08 3.74
CA ALA A 110 -19.39 -0.33 2.75
C ALA A 110 -20.17 -0.09 1.44
N LEU A 111 -20.98 -1.05 0.98
CA LEU A 111 -21.80 -0.87 -0.21
C LEU A 111 -22.86 0.22 0.00
N THR A 112 -23.47 0.27 1.17
CA THR A 112 -24.39 1.35 1.55
C THR A 112 -23.69 2.70 1.53
N SER A 113 -22.56 2.81 2.23
CA SER A 113 -21.77 4.05 2.30
C SER A 113 -21.22 4.46 0.93
N LEU A 114 -20.79 3.50 0.08
CA LEU A 114 -20.35 3.81 -1.28
C LEU A 114 -21.48 4.44 -2.11
N ASN A 115 -22.68 3.86 -2.06
CA ASN A 115 -23.83 4.43 -2.79
C ASN A 115 -24.19 5.84 -2.27
N ASP A 116 -24.09 6.06 -0.97
CA ASP A 116 -24.36 7.36 -0.36
C ASP A 116 -23.35 8.43 -0.81
N VAL A 117 -22.04 8.11 -0.85
CA VAL A 117 -21.02 9.07 -1.33
C VAL A 117 -21.08 9.29 -2.83
N ILE A 118 -21.44 8.26 -3.63
CA ILE A 118 -21.74 8.40 -5.07
C ILE A 118 -22.91 9.37 -5.29
N ALA A 119 -23.99 9.22 -4.52
CA ALA A 119 -25.15 10.10 -4.61
C ALA A 119 -24.82 11.56 -4.22
N GLN A 120 -23.78 11.78 -3.42
CA GLN A 120 -23.26 13.08 -3.07
C GLN A 120 -22.25 13.63 -4.10
N GLY A 121 -21.98 12.90 -5.19
CA GLY A 121 -21.14 13.33 -6.29
C GLY A 121 -19.66 12.96 -6.17
N ALA A 122 -19.30 11.98 -5.35
CA ALA A 122 -17.92 11.51 -5.26
C ALA A 122 -17.45 10.95 -6.61
N GLN A 123 -16.32 11.43 -7.09
CA GLN A 123 -15.65 10.99 -8.32
C GLN A 123 -14.50 10.02 -8.03
N GLY A 124 -14.01 10.03 -6.78
CA GLY A 124 -12.97 9.13 -6.29
C GLY A 124 -13.18 8.77 -4.82
N VAL A 125 -12.74 7.59 -4.44
CA VAL A 125 -12.82 7.05 -3.07
C VAL A 125 -11.42 6.64 -2.60
N MET A 126 -10.93 7.25 -1.54
CA MET A 126 -9.82 6.74 -0.76
C MET A 126 -10.36 5.64 0.16
N GLY A 127 -10.08 4.40 -0.18
CA GLY A 127 -10.65 3.23 0.53
C GLY A 127 -11.03 2.07 -0.40
N ALA A 128 -11.74 1.05 0.15
CA ALA A 128 -11.90 0.81 1.57
C ALA A 128 -10.60 0.26 2.18
N ALA A 129 -10.51 0.21 3.53
CA ALA A 129 -9.30 -0.30 4.19
C ALA A 129 -9.18 -1.83 4.07
N CYS A 130 -10.26 -2.56 4.35
CA CYS A 130 -10.26 -4.01 4.39
C CYS A 130 -10.33 -4.61 2.98
N SER A 131 -9.44 -5.58 2.67
CA SER A 131 -9.35 -6.17 1.34
C SER A 131 -10.66 -6.85 0.90
N GLY A 132 -11.32 -7.60 1.77
CA GLY A 132 -12.61 -8.23 1.48
C GLY A 132 -13.70 -7.23 1.18
N THR A 133 -13.73 -6.14 1.92
CA THR A 133 -14.67 -5.04 1.76
C THR A 133 -14.50 -4.35 0.40
N SER A 134 -13.27 -4.00 0.02
CA SER A 134 -13.01 -3.40 -1.29
C SER A 134 -13.40 -4.34 -2.43
N LEU A 135 -13.11 -5.64 -2.31
CA LEU A 135 -13.54 -6.63 -3.33
C LEU A 135 -15.06 -6.68 -3.46
N ALA A 136 -15.79 -6.56 -2.36
CA ALA A 136 -17.25 -6.60 -2.37
C ALA A 136 -17.91 -5.39 -3.06
N ILE A 137 -17.26 -4.22 -3.03
CA ILE A 137 -17.84 -2.97 -3.57
C ILE A 137 -17.23 -2.53 -4.89
N LEU A 138 -16.14 -3.15 -5.35
CA LEU A 138 -15.36 -2.73 -6.51
C LEU A 138 -16.20 -2.69 -7.80
N ASP A 139 -17.01 -3.71 -8.07
CA ASP A 139 -17.84 -3.76 -9.27
C ASP A 139 -18.88 -2.61 -9.29
N THR A 140 -19.39 -2.22 -8.12
CA THR A 140 -20.30 -1.07 -7.99
C THR A 140 -19.58 0.24 -8.28
N ALA A 141 -18.36 0.42 -7.76
CA ALA A 141 -17.54 1.61 -8.04
C ALA A 141 -17.20 1.71 -9.53
N ILE A 142 -16.79 0.60 -10.16
CA ILE A 142 -16.51 0.53 -11.60
C ILE A 142 -17.76 0.88 -12.43
N ALA A 143 -18.92 0.33 -12.07
CA ALA A 143 -20.16 0.59 -12.77
C ALA A 143 -20.65 2.05 -12.65
N ALA A 144 -20.29 2.70 -11.54
CA ALA A 144 -20.55 4.12 -11.29
C ALA A 144 -19.46 5.04 -11.84
N GLU A 145 -18.43 4.48 -12.47
CA GLU A 145 -17.26 5.23 -12.96
C GLU A 145 -16.56 6.04 -11.85
N VAL A 146 -16.49 5.49 -10.64
CA VAL A 146 -15.80 6.09 -9.48
C VAL A 146 -14.48 5.38 -9.24
N VAL A 147 -13.38 6.13 -9.19
CA VAL A 147 -12.04 5.59 -8.93
C VAL A 147 -11.89 5.23 -7.45
N MET A 148 -11.40 4.04 -7.16
CA MET A 148 -11.02 3.63 -5.81
C MET A 148 -9.50 3.54 -5.69
N VAL A 149 -8.92 4.24 -4.71
CA VAL A 149 -7.50 4.09 -4.35
C VAL A 149 -7.41 3.69 -2.89
N SER A 150 -7.08 2.42 -2.62
CA SER A 150 -6.98 1.95 -1.26
C SER A 150 -5.60 2.18 -0.65
N PRO A 151 -5.53 2.71 0.57
CA PRO A 151 -4.27 2.88 1.28
C PRO A 151 -3.73 1.58 1.89
N SER A 152 -4.58 0.58 2.12
CA SER A 152 -4.28 -0.56 2.97
C SER A 152 -4.75 -1.92 2.46
N ASN A 153 -5.27 -2.00 1.24
CA ASN A 153 -5.57 -3.31 0.63
C ASN A 153 -4.28 -4.01 0.19
N THR A 154 -3.88 -5.01 0.93
CA THR A 154 -2.64 -5.75 0.68
C THR A 154 -2.86 -7.08 -0.03
N SER A 155 -4.08 -7.64 -0.03
CA SER A 155 -4.38 -8.95 -0.62
C SER A 155 -3.80 -9.12 -2.04
N PRO A 156 -3.15 -10.28 -2.33
CA PRO A 156 -2.64 -10.60 -3.67
C PRO A 156 -3.70 -10.66 -4.77
N GLN A 157 -4.97 -10.81 -4.40
CA GLN A 157 -6.07 -10.85 -5.36
C GLN A 157 -6.15 -9.58 -6.21
N PHE A 158 -5.88 -8.40 -5.63
CA PHE A 158 -5.90 -7.14 -6.37
C PHE A 158 -4.88 -7.02 -7.50
N THR A 159 -3.86 -7.86 -7.51
CA THR A 159 -2.89 -7.93 -8.62
C THR A 159 -3.44 -8.69 -9.83
N LYS A 160 -4.43 -9.58 -9.62
CA LYS A 160 -4.92 -10.54 -10.61
C LYS A 160 -6.26 -10.17 -11.25
N ILE A 161 -7.08 -9.35 -10.56
CA ILE A 161 -8.42 -8.97 -11.05
C ILE A 161 -8.35 -7.87 -12.11
N ASP A 162 -9.31 -7.88 -13.05
CA ASP A 162 -9.51 -6.79 -14.01
C ASP A 162 -10.21 -5.61 -13.32
N LYS A 163 -9.52 -4.51 -13.19
CA LYS A 163 -9.96 -3.29 -12.50
C LYS A 163 -10.42 -2.19 -13.45
N LYS A 164 -10.30 -2.41 -14.75
CA LYS A 164 -10.69 -1.48 -15.82
C LYS A 164 -10.16 -0.03 -15.61
N GLY A 165 -9.03 0.14 -14.94
CA GLY A 165 -8.47 1.44 -14.59
C GLY A 165 -9.06 2.10 -13.35
N PHE A 166 -10.17 1.62 -12.80
CA PHE A 166 -10.87 2.27 -11.68
C PHE A 166 -10.41 1.83 -10.29
N TYR A 167 -9.31 1.08 -10.18
CA TYR A 167 -8.77 0.69 -8.89
C TYR A 167 -7.24 0.73 -8.88
N ALA A 168 -6.70 1.35 -7.85
CA ALA A 168 -5.30 1.31 -7.47
C ALA A 168 -5.13 1.10 -5.96
N ARG A 169 -3.91 0.87 -5.51
CA ARG A 169 -3.54 0.85 -4.10
C ARG A 169 -2.15 1.46 -3.90
N THR A 170 -1.97 2.13 -2.78
CA THR A 170 -0.68 2.67 -2.35
C THR A 170 0.06 1.75 -1.39
N ALA A 171 -0.63 0.73 -0.84
CA ALA A 171 0.00 -0.32 -0.06
C ALA A 171 0.67 -1.40 -0.96
N PRO A 172 1.78 -2.01 -0.53
CA PRO A 172 2.38 -3.17 -1.20
C PRO A 172 1.47 -4.41 -1.11
N SER A 173 1.82 -5.44 -1.90
CA SER A 173 1.12 -6.73 -1.85
C SER A 173 1.61 -7.59 -0.68
N ASP A 174 0.71 -8.41 -0.11
CA ASP A 174 1.02 -9.44 0.88
C ASP A 174 2.04 -10.48 0.38
N LEU A 175 2.25 -10.60 -0.93
CA LEU A 175 3.35 -11.41 -1.45
C LEU A 175 4.70 -10.89 -0.94
N LEU A 176 4.91 -9.57 -0.95
CA LEU A 176 6.12 -8.96 -0.42
C LEU A 176 6.17 -9.07 1.12
N GLN A 177 5.04 -8.83 1.80
CA GLN A 177 5.01 -8.93 3.27
C GLN A 177 5.26 -10.35 3.75
N GLY A 178 4.73 -11.35 3.05
CA GLY A 178 4.99 -12.77 3.32
C GLY A 178 6.47 -13.13 3.18
N ASP A 179 7.13 -12.65 2.11
CA ASP A 179 8.57 -12.85 1.91
C ASP A 179 9.40 -12.22 3.04
N VAL A 180 9.06 -10.98 3.45
CA VAL A 180 9.76 -10.26 4.53
C VAL A 180 9.53 -10.94 5.88
N LEU A 181 8.30 -11.38 6.16
CA LEU A 181 7.98 -12.09 7.40
C LEU A 181 8.68 -13.45 7.47
N ALA A 182 8.72 -14.18 6.38
CA ALA A 182 9.47 -15.43 6.29
C ALA A 182 10.98 -15.22 6.51
N SER A 183 11.53 -14.15 5.94
CA SER A 183 12.94 -13.77 6.16
C SER A 183 13.23 -13.46 7.63
N LEU A 184 12.34 -12.71 8.29
CA LEU A 184 12.46 -12.40 9.73
C LEU A 184 12.44 -13.68 10.59
N LEU A 185 11.54 -14.62 10.28
CA LEU A 185 11.48 -15.92 10.97
C LEU A 185 12.79 -16.70 10.81
N VAL A 186 13.35 -16.74 9.60
CA VAL A 186 14.62 -17.43 9.33
C VAL A 186 15.81 -16.74 10.01
N GLU A 187 15.86 -15.41 9.99
CA GLU A 187 16.89 -14.62 10.69
C GLU A 187 16.89 -14.85 12.19
N ASP A 188 15.71 -15.04 12.78
CA ASP A 188 15.55 -15.39 14.20
C ASP A 188 15.83 -16.87 14.50
N GLY A 189 16.16 -17.67 13.48
CA GLY A 189 16.49 -19.09 13.62
C GLY A 189 15.29 -20.02 13.78
N VAL A 190 14.06 -19.53 13.55
CA VAL A 190 12.81 -20.30 13.62
C VAL A 190 12.79 -21.33 12.49
N GLN A 191 12.52 -22.59 12.83
CA GLN A 191 12.42 -23.68 11.84
C GLN A 191 10.99 -24.18 11.63
N THR A 192 10.13 -23.97 12.63
CA THR A 192 8.74 -24.43 12.55
C THR A 192 7.78 -23.34 13.03
N VAL A 193 6.74 -23.08 12.24
CA VAL A 193 5.68 -22.11 12.58
C VAL A 193 4.30 -22.74 12.53
N SER A 194 3.39 -22.21 13.32
CA SER A 194 1.95 -22.34 13.13
C SER A 194 1.39 -20.94 12.82
N ILE A 195 0.34 -20.86 12.02
CA ILE A 195 -0.26 -19.59 11.61
C ILE A 195 -1.72 -19.57 12.08
N ILE A 196 -2.14 -18.50 12.75
CA ILE A 196 -3.55 -18.20 13.02
C ILE A 196 -3.94 -16.93 12.28
N SER A 197 -5.03 -16.99 11.52
CA SER A 197 -5.37 -15.93 10.61
C SER A 197 -6.88 -15.77 10.46
N ARG A 198 -7.28 -14.56 10.11
CA ARG A 198 -8.63 -14.24 9.65
C ARG A 198 -8.99 -15.04 8.39
N ALA A 199 -10.25 -15.41 8.27
CA ALA A 199 -10.76 -16.19 7.14
C ALA A 199 -11.21 -15.31 5.94
N ASP A 200 -10.76 -14.06 5.84
CA ASP A 200 -11.07 -13.15 4.74
C ASP A 200 -9.96 -13.14 3.66
N SER A 201 -10.11 -12.29 2.64
CA SER A 201 -9.16 -12.21 1.53
C SER A 201 -7.79 -11.64 1.92
N TYR A 202 -7.72 -10.80 2.97
CA TYR A 202 -6.45 -10.36 3.55
C TYR A 202 -5.76 -11.50 4.29
N GLY A 203 -6.42 -12.05 5.31
CA GLY A 203 -5.82 -13.05 6.17
C GLY A 203 -5.39 -14.32 5.43
N ARG A 204 -6.24 -14.82 4.52
CA ARG A 204 -5.88 -15.99 3.69
C ARG A 204 -4.71 -15.69 2.77
N GLY A 205 -4.74 -14.53 2.09
CA GLY A 205 -3.70 -14.14 1.16
C GLY A 205 -2.33 -14.03 1.80
N LEU A 206 -2.25 -13.38 2.96
CA LEU A 206 -0.99 -13.22 3.70
C LEU A 206 -0.53 -14.53 4.36
N ALA A 207 -1.45 -15.33 4.91
CA ALA A 207 -1.11 -16.63 5.49
C ALA A 207 -0.51 -17.58 4.45
N GLU A 208 -1.13 -17.68 3.28
CA GLU A 208 -0.65 -18.50 2.17
C GLU A 208 0.69 -17.99 1.62
N ALA A 209 0.86 -16.66 1.49
CA ALA A 209 2.11 -16.05 1.04
C ALA A 209 3.26 -16.30 2.03
N THR A 210 3.00 -16.08 3.33
CA THR A 210 3.98 -16.33 4.39
C THR A 210 4.37 -17.81 4.46
N ALA A 211 3.38 -18.71 4.40
CA ALA A 211 3.64 -20.15 4.41
C ALA A 211 4.51 -20.57 3.23
N ALA A 212 4.15 -20.15 2.01
CA ALA A 212 4.91 -20.49 0.81
C ALA A 212 6.35 -19.95 0.86
N ALA A 213 6.55 -18.70 1.30
CA ALA A 213 7.86 -18.10 1.42
C ALA A 213 8.72 -18.78 2.49
N PHE A 214 8.14 -19.10 3.65
CA PHE A 214 8.84 -19.75 4.74
C PHE A 214 9.26 -21.19 4.38
N GLU A 215 8.37 -21.95 3.73
CA GLU A 215 8.69 -23.30 3.22
C GLU A 215 9.75 -23.26 2.11
N ALA A 216 9.70 -22.27 1.21
CA ALA A 216 10.73 -22.07 0.19
C ALA A 216 12.10 -21.74 0.79
N ALA A 217 12.13 -21.10 1.97
CA ALA A 217 13.34 -20.82 2.73
C ALA A 217 13.82 -22.01 3.59
N GLY A 218 13.13 -23.16 3.55
CA GLY A 218 13.49 -24.40 4.25
C GLY A 218 12.82 -24.58 5.61
N GLY A 219 11.94 -23.68 6.02
CA GLY A 219 11.11 -23.81 7.21
C GLY A 219 9.98 -24.82 7.04
N THR A 220 9.26 -25.09 8.12
CA THR A 220 8.10 -26.00 8.10
C THR A 220 6.88 -25.32 8.72
N VAL A 221 5.77 -25.24 7.99
CA VAL A 221 4.48 -24.80 8.51
C VAL A 221 3.74 -26.01 9.08
N LYS A 222 3.52 -26.01 10.41
CA LYS A 222 2.83 -27.09 11.12
C LYS A 222 1.34 -27.11 10.85
N THR A 223 0.72 -25.92 10.88
CA THR A 223 -0.70 -25.74 10.61
C THR A 223 -1.01 -24.31 10.26
N ILE A 224 -2.07 -24.11 9.49
CA ILE A 224 -2.72 -22.82 9.30
C ILE A 224 -4.14 -22.94 9.82
N VAL A 225 -4.49 -22.16 10.83
CA VAL A 225 -5.83 -22.12 11.42
C VAL A 225 -6.50 -20.82 11.01
N TYR A 226 -7.70 -20.91 10.48
CA TYR A 226 -8.49 -19.74 10.11
C TYR A 226 -9.65 -19.59 11.08
N HIS A 227 -9.84 -18.38 11.59
CA HIS A 227 -11.03 -18.00 12.36
C HIS A 227 -12.01 -17.21 11.49
N ALA A 228 -13.30 -17.38 11.72
CA ALA A 228 -14.32 -16.58 11.06
C ALA A 228 -14.21 -15.09 11.50
N THR A 229 -14.54 -14.19 10.60
CA THR A 229 -14.43 -12.74 10.86
C THR A 229 -15.50 -12.20 11.79
N ASP A 230 -16.60 -12.94 11.93
CA ASP A 230 -17.74 -12.67 12.82
C ASP A 230 -17.75 -13.56 14.08
N ALA A 231 -16.67 -14.34 14.30
CA ALA A 231 -16.55 -15.18 15.49
C ALA A 231 -16.44 -14.32 16.77
N THR A 232 -17.07 -14.80 17.83
CA THR A 232 -17.01 -14.18 19.16
C THR A 232 -16.22 -15.04 20.16
N GLU A 233 -15.84 -16.27 19.78
CA GLU A 233 -15.11 -17.22 20.57
C GLU A 233 -13.99 -17.85 19.73
N PHE A 234 -12.78 -17.93 20.27
CA PHE A 234 -11.58 -18.34 19.53
C PHE A 234 -10.75 -19.42 20.26
N SER A 235 -11.23 -19.94 21.40
CA SER A 235 -10.46 -20.88 22.21
C SER A 235 -10.13 -22.18 21.49
N SER A 236 -10.98 -22.62 20.54
CA SER A 236 -10.75 -23.82 19.73
C SER A 236 -9.65 -23.61 18.68
N GLU A 237 -9.64 -22.45 18.03
CA GLU A 237 -8.63 -22.07 17.05
C GLU A 237 -7.27 -21.86 17.72
N VAL A 238 -7.25 -21.23 18.90
CA VAL A 238 -6.04 -21.06 19.72
C VAL A 238 -5.49 -22.42 20.17
N THR A 239 -6.35 -23.32 20.63
CA THR A 239 -5.94 -24.68 20.94
C THR A 239 -5.39 -25.41 19.72
N ALA A 240 -6.01 -25.25 18.55
CA ALA A 240 -5.59 -25.90 17.32
C ALA A 240 -4.21 -25.39 16.84
N VAL A 241 -3.97 -24.08 16.89
CA VAL A 241 -2.68 -23.49 16.47
C VAL A 241 -1.54 -23.88 17.42
N GLY A 242 -1.81 -24.00 18.72
CA GLY A 242 -0.82 -24.43 19.73
C GLY A 242 -0.52 -25.93 19.71
N LYS A 243 -1.45 -26.76 19.22
CA LYS A 243 -1.33 -28.25 19.27
C LYS A 243 -0.14 -28.80 18.48
N GLY A 244 0.31 -28.08 17.46
CA GLY A 244 1.43 -28.50 16.61
C GLY A 244 2.80 -28.40 17.28
N GLY A 245 2.92 -27.70 18.41
CA GLY A 245 4.18 -27.44 19.10
C GLY A 245 5.21 -26.77 18.20
N ALA A 246 4.79 -25.76 17.43
CA ALA A 246 5.69 -24.97 16.62
C ALA A 246 6.57 -24.05 17.48
N GLU A 247 7.76 -23.71 16.99
CA GLU A 247 8.71 -22.83 17.68
C GLU A 247 8.22 -21.37 17.71
N ALA A 248 7.36 -20.99 16.78
CA ALA A 248 6.76 -19.67 16.76
C ALA A 248 5.32 -19.71 16.19
N ILE A 249 4.55 -18.68 16.50
CA ILE A 249 3.19 -18.49 16.00
C ILE A 249 3.15 -17.18 15.18
N VAL A 250 2.58 -17.25 13.98
CA VAL A 250 2.27 -16.07 13.17
C VAL A 250 0.80 -15.72 13.39
N GLY A 251 0.53 -14.47 13.80
CA GLY A 251 -0.81 -13.92 14.01
C GLY A 251 -1.17 -12.90 12.93
N ILE A 252 -2.18 -13.21 12.11
CA ILE A 252 -2.71 -12.32 11.08
C ILE A 252 -4.12 -11.91 11.50
N LEU A 253 -4.21 -10.84 12.25
CA LEU A 253 -5.38 -10.45 13.04
C LEU A 253 -5.71 -8.97 12.79
N PHE A 254 -6.90 -8.54 13.26
CA PHE A 254 -7.25 -7.13 13.45
C PHE A 254 -7.43 -6.87 14.95
N PRO A 255 -7.38 -5.61 15.43
CA PRO A 255 -7.31 -5.35 16.88
C PRO A 255 -8.51 -5.90 17.65
N GLU A 256 -9.70 -5.69 17.15
CA GLU A 256 -10.94 -6.03 17.85
C GLU A 256 -11.14 -7.53 17.98
N THR A 257 -11.03 -8.29 16.88
CA THR A 257 -11.10 -9.78 16.92
C THR A 257 -9.78 -10.41 17.38
N GLY A 258 -8.65 -9.71 17.21
CA GLY A 258 -7.35 -10.16 17.69
C GLY A 258 -7.29 -10.29 19.19
N CYS A 259 -7.95 -9.43 19.95
CA CYS A 259 -8.06 -9.62 21.41
C CYS A 259 -8.76 -10.93 21.76
N GLY A 260 -9.78 -11.33 20.98
CA GLY A 260 -10.45 -12.61 21.14
C GLY A 260 -9.54 -13.82 20.91
N VAL A 261 -8.46 -13.67 20.13
CA VAL A 261 -7.42 -14.69 19.93
C VAL A 261 -6.35 -14.60 21.01
N LEU A 262 -5.87 -13.40 21.34
CA LEU A 262 -4.74 -13.20 22.24
C LEU A 262 -5.09 -13.49 23.71
N GLN A 263 -6.33 -13.20 24.14
CA GLN A 263 -6.77 -13.52 25.51
C GLN A 263 -6.79 -15.03 25.78
N PRO A 264 -7.45 -15.88 24.96
CA PRO A 264 -7.34 -17.33 25.14
C PRO A 264 -5.90 -17.85 24.94
N ALA A 265 -5.09 -17.23 24.10
CA ALA A 265 -3.67 -17.61 23.97
C ALA A 265 -2.90 -17.36 25.27
N PHE A 266 -3.17 -16.24 25.95
CA PHE A 266 -2.62 -15.95 27.27
C PHE A 266 -3.08 -16.97 28.30
N GLU A 267 -4.38 -17.25 28.38
CA GLU A 267 -4.96 -18.22 29.32
C GLU A 267 -4.42 -19.64 29.13
N GLN A 268 -4.11 -20.02 27.88
CA GLN A 268 -3.55 -21.32 27.52
C GLN A 268 -2.01 -21.37 27.62
N GLY A 269 -1.35 -20.26 28.02
CA GLY A 269 0.12 -20.17 28.13
C GLY A 269 0.84 -20.14 26.77
N LEU A 270 0.14 -19.85 25.67
CA LEU A 270 0.74 -19.81 24.34
C LEU A 270 1.48 -18.50 24.05
N LEU A 271 1.31 -17.44 24.87
CA LEU A 271 2.08 -16.22 24.70
C LEU A 271 3.54 -16.35 25.14
N ASP A 272 3.90 -17.44 25.82
CA ASP A 272 5.30 -17.79 26.09
C ASP A 272 6.05 -18.30 24.84
N THR A 273 5.31 -18.70 23.78
CA THR A 273 5.86 -18.98 22.45
C THR A 273 6.09 -17.66 21.72
N PRO A 274 7.18 -17.48 20.95
CA PRO A 274 7.38 -16.28 20.14
C PRO A 274 6.24 -16.04 19.16
N TRP A 275 5.69 -14.84 19.17
CA TRP A 275 4.65 -14.40 18.20
C TRP A 275 5.21 -13.42 17.20
N TYR A 276 4.81 -13.61 15.94
CA TYR A 276 5.12 -12.73 14.83
C TYR A 276 3.81 -12.18 14.25
N MET A 277 3.64 -10.88 14.38
CA MET A 277 2.40 -10.19 14.05
C MET A 277 2.51 -9.47 12.69
N THR A 278 1.39 -9.02 12.18
CA THR A 278 1.31 -8.32 10.91
C THR A 278 0.73 -6.92 11.08
N ASP A 279 0.66 -6.18 9.98
CA ASP A 279 0.19 -4.79 9.91
C ASP A 279 -1.18 -4.56 10.54
N GLY A 280 -2.09 -5.53 10.40
CA GLY A 280 -3.46 -5.44 10.89
C GLY A 280 -3.59 -5.19 12.39
N VAL A 281 -2.57 -5.51 13.19
CA VAL A 281 -2.54 -5.26 14.64
C VAL A 281 -1.39 -4.32 15.06
N LYS A 282 -0.82 -3.58 14.13
CA LYS A 282 0.20 -2.57 14.44
C LYS A 282 -0.44 -1.33 15.08
N ASP A 283 -0.83 -1.49 16.32
CA ASP A 283 -1.43 -0.46 17.16
C ASP A 283 -0.71 -0.45 18.52
N ALA A 284 -0.20 0.73 18.92
CA ALA A 284 0.45 0.92 20.21
C ALA A 284 -0.51 0.66 21.39
N GLY A 285 -1.81 0.79 21.18
CA GLY A 285 -2.86 0.53 22.16
C GLY A 285 -3.29 -0.93 22.27
N LEU A 286 -2.80 -1.84 21.40
CA LEU A 286 -3.28 -3.22 21.32
C LEU A 286 -3.25 -3.94 22.68
N ALA A 287 -2.13 -3.86 23.40
CA ALA A 287 -1.98 -4.50 24.70
C ALA A 287 -3.00 -3.98 25.74
N SER A 288 -3.28 -2.67 25.69
CA SER A 288 -4.29 -2.01 26.53
C SER A 288 -5.71 -2.40 26.12
N LEU A 289 -5.97 -2.42 24.81
CA LEU A 289 -7.26 -2.83 24.23
C LEU A 289 -7.62 -4.26 24.66
N CYS A 290 -6.64 -5.16 24.57
CA CYS A 290 -6.85 -6.57 24.95
C CYS A 290 -6.77 -6.84 26.46
N GLY A 291 -6.39 -5.86 27.29
CA GLY A 291 -6.23 -6.04 28.73
C GLY A 291 -5.04 -6.96 29.11
N LEU A 292 -4.04 -7.09 28.22
CA LEU A 292 -2.93 -8.03 28.38
C LEU A 292 -1.65 -7.39 28.95
N GLY A 293 -1.62 -6.06 29.10
CA GLY A 293 -0.49 -5.35 29.69
C GLY A 293 0.84 -5.69 29.00
N THR A 294 1.83 -6.15 29.78
CA THR A 294 3.16 -6.51 29.26
C THR A 294 3.24 -7.93 28.66
N ALA A 295 2.14 -8.67 28.60
CA ALA A 295 2.15 -10.03 28.04
C ALA A 295 2.45 -10.08 26.54
N LEU A 296 2.32 -8.94 25.84
CA LEU A 296 2.69 -8.81 24.44
C LEU A 296 4.11 -8.25 24.21
N ASP A 297 4.87 -8.00 25.29
CA ASP A 297 6.25 -7.51 25.17
C ASP A 297 7.12 -8.56 24.46
N GLY A 298 7.90 -8.09 23.49
CA GLY A 298 8.76 -8.98 22.71
C GLY A 298 8.12 -9.56 21.44
N PHE A 299 6.84 -9.31 21.19
CA PHE A 299 6.22 -9.64 19.91
C PHE A 299 6.93 -8.88 18.79
N LYS A 300 7.22 -9.57 17.71
CA LYS A 300 7.81 -8.99 16.50
C LYS A 300 6.78 -8.94 15.37
N GLY A 301 7.11 -8.31 14.27
CA GLY A 301 6.22 -8.33 13.14
C GLY A 301 6.68 -7.45 11.99
N THR A 302 5.87 -7.47 10.95
CA THR A 302 6.09 -6.69 9.72
C THR A 302 4.87 -5.83 9.41
N ALA A 303 5.11 -4.69 8.80
CA ALA A 303 4.05 -3.84 8.29
C ALA A 303 4.57 -2.98 7.13
N PRO A 304 3.72 -2.57 6.20
CA PRO A 304 4.06 -1.56 5.22
C PRO A 304 4.61 -0.29 5.88
N GLY A 305 5.62 0.28 5.27
CA GLY A 305 6.27 1.51 5.72
C GLY A 305 6.47 2.46 4.54
N SER A 306 6.89 3.69 4.86
CA SER A 306 7.30 4.68 3.88
C SER A 306 8.82 4.68 3.72
N ALA A 307 9.29 4.95 2.50
CA ALA A 307 10.73 5.13 2.27
C ALA A 307 11.25 6.31 3.10
N ALA A 308 12.47 6.15 3.63
CA ALA A 308 13.14 7.24 4.35
C ALA A 308 13.48 8.40 3.38
N GLY A 309 13.43 9.63 3.87
CA GLY A 309 13.78 10.83 3.12
C GLY A 309 12.92 12.04 3.47
N GLU A 310 13.21 13.16 2.84
CA GLU A 310 12.58 14.46 3.13
C GLU A 310 11.04 14.45 3.01
N ALA A 311 10.50 13.68 2.06
CA ALA A 311 9.05 13.59 1.89
C ALA A 311 8.37 12.90 3.10
N LYS A 312 8.99 11.83 3.62
CA LYS A 312 8.51 11.17 4.85
C LYS A 312 8.60 12.12 6.04
N ASP A 313 9.74 12.80 6.20
CA ASP A 313 9.96 13.72 7.32
C ASP A 313 8.95 14.89 7.28
N ALA A 314 8.66 15.42 6.09
CA ALA A 314 7.66 16.47 5.88
C ALA A 314 6.24 15.98 6.22
N PHE A 315 5.89 14.77 5.78
CA PHE A 315 4.60 14.15 6.14
C PHE A 315 4.48 13.97 7.65
N GLU A 316 5.49 13.41 8.30
CA GLU A 316 5.48 13.14 9.74
C GLU A 316 5.35 14.44 10.57
N ALA A 317 6.03 15.51 10.15
CA ALA A 317 5.90 16.82 10.80
C ALA A 317 4.48 17.40 10.65
N ALA A 318 3.89 17.27 9.45
CA ALA A 318 2.54 17.75 9.18
C ALA A 318 1.48 16.93 9.91
N TYR A 319 1.61 15.60 9.89
CA TYR A 319 0.69 14.67 10.54
C TYR A 319 0.69 14.87 12.06
N ALA A 320 1.87 15.05 12.68
CA ALA A 320 1.99 15.36 14.11
C ALA A 320 1.25 16.66 14.52
N GLY A 321 1.17 17.63 13.59
CA GLY A 321 0.46 18.89 13.80
C GLY A 321 -1.06 18.74 13.86
N VAL A 322 -1.62 17.68 13.30
CA VAL A 322 -3.08 17.44 13.23
C VAL A 322 -3.52 16.22 14.04
N SER A 323 -2.61 15.32 14.40
CA SER A 323 -2.94 14.16 15.22
C SER A 323 -3.25 14.56 16.67
N ALA A 324 -4.27 13.94 17.26
CA ALA A 324 -4.76 14.33 18.60
C ALA A 324 -3.73 14.11 19.72
N ASP A 325 -2.84 13.14 19.57
CA ASP A 325 -1.79 12.77 20.51
C ASP A 325 -0.40 13.28 20.13
N GLY A 326 -0.29 14.01 19.01
CA GLY A 326 0.98 14.50 18.47
C GLY A 326 1.85 13.42 17.86
N SER A 327 1.32 12.22 17.58
CA SER A 327 2.05 11.14 16.91
C SER A 327 2.49 11.59 15.52
N PRO A 328 3.76 11.33 15.13
CA PRO A 328 4.28 11.78 13.84
C PRO A 328 3.74 10.96 12.65
N THR A 329 3.21 9.78 12.91
CA THR A 329 2.65 8.92 11.87
C THR A 329 1.66 7.92 12.47
N PHE A 330 0.87 7.33 11.59
CA PHE A 330 -0.02 6.22 11.90
C PHE A 330 0.08 5.18 10.79
N ILE A 331 -0.20 3.91 11.09
CA ILE A 331 -0.17 2.86 10.07
C ILE A 331 -1.09 3.24 8.89
N PHE A 332 -0.61 3.13 7.67
CA PHE A 332 -1.31 3.47 6.43
C PHE A 332 -1.73 4.95 6.24
N ALA A 333 -1.47 5.84 7.20
CA ALA A 333 -1.79 7.27 7.03
C ALA A 333 -0.97 7.94 5.89
N PRO A 334 0.34 7.65 5.72
CA PRO A 334 1.08 8.12 4.54
C PRO A 334 0.48 7.61 3.23
N GLN A 335 0.07 6.34 3.19
CA GLN A 335 -0.54 5.74 2.01
C GLN A 335 -1.92 6.33 1.70
N ALA A 336 -2.68 6.73 2.71
CA ALA A 336 -3.96 7.43 2.53
C ALA A 336 -3.75 8.86 1.99
N TYR A 337 -2.73 9.55 2.48
CA TYR A 337 -2.28 10.82 1.93
C TYR A 337 -1.91 10.68 0.45
N ASP A 338 -1.07 9.71 0.11
CA ASP A 338 -0.65 9.43 -1.25
C ASP A 338 -1.82 9.05 -2.17
N ALA A 339 -2.80 8.29 -1.67
CA ALA A 339 -3.98 7.91 -2.42
C ALA A 339 -4.81 9.13 -2.85
N VAL A 340 -5.00 10.10 -1.95
CA VAL A 340 -5.67 11.36 -2.27
C VAL A 340 -4.83 12.19 -3.24
N MET A 341 -3.52 12.30 -3.01
CA MET A 341 -2.62 13.06 -3.89
C MET A 341 -2.60 12.49 -5.31
N LEU A 342 -2.59 11.18 -5.49
CA LEU A 342 -2.64 10.52 -6.81
C LEU A 342 -3.93 10.89 -7.56
N MET A 343 -5.09 10.79 -6.90
CA MET A 343 -6.36 11.17 -7.50
C MET A 343 -6.40 12.66 -7.84
N ALA A 344 -5.89 13.52 -6.96
CA ALA A 344 -5.87 14.96 -7.17
C ALA A 344 -4.92 15.38 -8.31
N ILE A 345 -3.73 14.77 -8.41
CA ILE A 345 -2.77 15.01 -9.51
C ILE A 345 -3.38 14.57 -10.83
N SER A 346 -4.00 13.40 -10.88
CA SER A 346 -4.70 12.95 -12.10
C SER A 346 -5.83 13.88 -12.48
N ALA A 347 -6.66 14.32 -11.51
CA ALA A 347 -7.72 15.27 -11.74
C ALA A 347 -7.21 16.62 -12.26
N ALA A 348 -6.10 17.12 -11.75
CA ALA A 348 -5.48 18.36 -12.20
C ALA A 348 -4.98 18.27 -13.66
N ALA A 349 -4.51 17.10 -14.07
CA ALA A 349 -3.95 16.86 -15.39
C ALA A 349 -5.02 16.54 -16.45
N ASN A 350 -6.07 15.79 -16.10
CA ASN A 350 -6.97 15.17 -17.05
C ASN A 350 -8.43 15.63 -16.91
N GLY A 351 -8.84 16.12 -15.74
CA GLY A 351 -10.21 16.52 -15.39
C GLY A 351 -10.75 15.80 -14.17
N VAL A 352 -11.87 16.27 -13.62
CA VAL A 352 -12.38 15.83 -12.31
C VAL A 352 -13.38 14.68 -12.38
N THR A 353 -13.80 14.21 -13.55
CA THR A 353 -14.68 13.03 -13.65
C THR A 353 -13.92 11.73 -13.33
N GLY A 354 -14.63 10.71 -12.88
CA GLY A 354 -14.00 9.42 -12.57
C GLY A 354 -13.22 8.82 -13.74
N PRO A 355 -13.74 8.78 -14.99
CA PRO A 355 -12.97 8.32 -16.16
C PRO A 355 -11.71 9.15 -16.44
N GLU A 356 -11.75 10.45 -16.23
CA GLU A 356 -10.58 11.35 -16.39
C GLU A 356 -9.53 11.05 -15.31
N ILE A 357 -9.95 10.88 -14.06
CA ILE A 357 -9.06 10.48 -12.95
C ILE A 357 -8.46 9.08 -13.22
N ALA A 358 -9.25 8.15 -13.74
CA ALA A 358 -8.80 6.79 -14.05
C ALA A 358 -7.80 6.73 -15.21
N SER A 359 -7.71 7.75 -16.04
CA SER A 359 -6.85 7.81 -17.23
C SER A 359 -5.42 8.26 -16.93
N GLY A 360 -5.17 8.84 -15.76
CA GLY A 360 -3.86 9.34 -15.30
C GLY A 360 -3.20 8.42 -14.36
#